data_8e416953d80e8ff8068119261e492ba1
#
_entry.id   8e416953d80e8ff8068119261e492ba1
#
_cell.length_a   1.000
_cell.length_b   1.000
_cell.length_c   1.000
_cell.angle_alpha   90.00
_cell.angle_beta   90.00
_cell.angle_gamma   90.00
#
_symmetry.space_group_name_H-M   'P 1'
#
loop_
_entity.id
_entity.type
_entity.pdbx_description
1 polymer ?
#
loop_
_entity_poly.entity_id
_entity_poly.type
_entity_poly.pdbx_seq_one_letter_code
_entity_poly.pdbx_strand_id
1 'polypeptide(L)'
;PEALAGRIIDCKSKVVITADEGVRGGKRTPLKANVDDALTNPETSSVQKIIVCKRTGAEIKWNQHRDVWYDDLMKVAGSTCAPKEMGAEDPLFILYTSGSTGKPKGVLHTTGGYLVYASLTHERVFDYRPGEVYWCTADIGWVTGHTYIVYGPLANGATTILFEGVPNYPDVTRVAKIIDKHKVNILYTAPTAIRAMMAEGKAAVAGADGSSLRLLGSVGEPINPEAWQWYYETVGQSRCPIVDTWWQTETGACLMTPLPGAHAMKPGSAAKPFFGVVPALVDNLGNLIEGAAEGNLVILDSWPGQARTLFGDHDRFVDTYFKTFKGMYFTGDGARRDEDGYYWITGRVDDVLNVSGHRMGTAEVESAMVAHPKVAEAAVVGMQHDIKGQGIYVYVTLNSGVEPSEALRQELKQWVRREIGPIATPDVIQWAPGLPKTRSGKIMRRILRKIAAAEYDTLGDISTLADPGVVQHLIETHRSMQAA
;
A
#
# COMPACT_ATOMS: atom_id res chain seq x y z
N PRO A 1 -6.92 -17.41 -9.64
CA PRO A 1 -7.80 -17.46 -10.83
C PRO A 1 -9.11 -16.70 -10.65
N GLU A 2 -9.88 -16.93 -9.56
CA GLU A 2 -11.20 -16.33 -9.31
C GLU A 2 -11.20 -14.80 -9.32
N ALA A 3 -10.24 -14.17 -8.64
CA ALA A 3 -10.12 -12.72 -8.62
C ALA A 3 -9.81 -12.14 -10.01
N LEU A 4 -9.07 -12.86 -10.84
CA LEU A 4 -8.80 -12.48 -12.22
C LEU A 4 -10.07 -12.62 -13.07
N ALA A 5 -10.78 -13.73 -12.94
CA ALA A 5 -12.06 -13.95 -13.62
C ALA A 5 -13.06 -12.85 -13.28
N GLY A 6 -13.23 -12.52 -12.00
CA GLY A 6 -14.12 -11.44 -11.57
C GLY A 6 -13.80 -10.08 -12.19
N ARG A 7 -12.51 -9.73 -12.33
CA ARG A 7 -12.08 -8.48 -12.99
C ARG A 7 -12.35 -8.51 -14.50
N ILE A 8 -12.05 -9.62 -15.16
CA ILE A 8 -12.32 -9.82 -16.60
C ILE A 8 -13.81 -9.66 -16.89
N ILE A 9 -14.67 -10.27 -16.08
CA ILE A 9 -16.13 -10.19 -16.20
C ILE A 9 -16.60 -8.74 -16.03
N ASP A 10 -16.15 -8.07 -14.98
CA ASP A 10 -16.58 -6.71 -14.64
C ASP A 10 -16.20 -5.72 -15.73
N CYS A 11 -14.93 -5.70 -16.17
CA CYS A 11 -14.47 -4.75 -17.20
C CYS A 11 -14.61 -5.26 -18.63
N LYS A 12 -15.14 -6.47 -18.84
CA LYS A 12 -15.35 -7.09 -20.17
C LYS A 12 -14.07 -7.07 -21.02
N SER A 13 -12.95 -7.46 -20.40
CA SER A 13 -11.64 -7.48 -21.08
C SER A 13 -11.66 -8.32 -22.33
N LYS A 14 -11.12 -7.80 -23.44
CA LYS A 14 -10.99 -8.50 -24.71
C LYS A 14 -9.63 -9.16 -24.88
N VAL A 15 -8.61 -8.60 -24.25
CA VAL A 15 -7.22 -9.05 -24.32
C VAL A 15 -6.67 -9.18 -22.90
N VAL A 16 -5.96 -10.27 -22.65
CA VAL A 16 -5.17 -10.46 -21.41
C VAL A 16 -3.70 -10.50 -21.79
N ILE A 17 -2.86 -9.74 -21.10
CA ILE A 17 -1.41 -9.81 -21.22
C ILE A 17 -0.85 -10.49 -19.97
N THR A 18 -0.04 -11.51 -20.15
CA THR A 18 0.55 -12.30 -19.04
C THR A 18 1.96 -12.75 -19.40
N ALA A 19 2.59 -13.50 -18.51
CA ALA A 19 3.83 -14.22 -18.80
C ALA A 19 3.63 -15.73 -18.60
N ASP A 20 4.57 -16.53 -19.09
CA ASP A 20 4.62 -17.96 -18.78
C ASP A 20 4.63 -18.16 -17.26
N GLU A 21 5.63 -17.56 -16.59
CA GLU A 21 5.73 -17.50 -15.13
C GLU A 21 6.17 -16.10 -14.68
N GLY A 22 5.88 -15.76 -13.43
CA GLY A 22 6.48 -14.63 -12.71
C GLY A 22 7.60 -15.12 -11.78
N VAL A 23 8.61 -14.27 -11.57
CA VAL A 23 9.70 -14.55 -10.63
C VAL A 23 9.68 -13.52 -9.52
N ARG A 24 9.63 -13.97 -8.26
CA ARG A 24 9.64 -13.08 -7.10
C ARG A 24 10.38 -13.73 -5.93
N GLY A 25 11.47 -13.10 -5.46
CA GLY A 25 12.25 -13.60 -4.32
C GLY A 25 12.75 -15.03 -4.51
N GLY A 26 13.16 -15.40 -5.72
CA GLY A 26 13.58 -16.76 -6.08
C GLY A 26 12.45 -17.77 -6.31
N LYS A 27 11.19 -17.40 -6.02
CA LYS A 27 10.02 -18.26 -6.24
C LYS A 27 9.42 -18.00 -7.63
N ARG A 28 8.87 -19.05 -8.25
CA ARG A 28 8.14 -18.97 -9.53
C ARG A 28 6.64 -19.04 -9.29
N THR A 29 5.89 -18.24 -10.04
CA THR A 29 4.42 -18.21 -10.01
C THR A 29 3.90 -18.54 -11.42
N PRO A 30 3.05 -19.54 -11.60
CA PRO A 30 2.56 -19.97 -12.91
C PRO A 30 1.47 -19.01 -13.43
N LEU A 31 1.87 -17.87 -13.98
CA LEU A 31 0.93 -16.80 -14.37
C LEU A 31 -0.01 -17.24 -15.50
N LYS A 32 0.51 -17.89 -16.55
CA LYS A 32 -0.30 -18.37 -17.67
C LYS A 32 -1.34 -19.42 -17.21
N ALA A 33 -0.94 -20.33 -16.32
CA ALA A 33 -1.87 -21.33 -15.77
C ALA A 33 -3.00 -20.65 -14.97
N ASN A 34 -2.68 -19.62 -14.17
CA ASN A 34 -3.69 -18.83 -13.44
C ASN A 34 -4.67 -18.13 -14.39
N VAL A 35 -4.20 -17.65 -15.54
CA VAL A 35 -5.06 -17.07 -16.60
C VAL A 35 -5.96 -18.16 -17.22
N ASP A 36 -5.39 -19.31 -17.56
CA ASP A 36 -6.16 -20.42 -18.13
C ASP A 36 -7.26 -20.89 -17.18
N ASP A 37 -6.94 -21.01 -15.89
CA ASP A 37 -7.92 -21.40 -14.87
C ASP A 37 -9.02 -20.34 -14.70
N ALA A 38 -8.66 -19.04 -14.73
CA ALA A 38 -9.65 -17.95 -14.69
C ALA A 38 -10.62 -18.02 -15.88
N LEU A 39 -10.13 -18.38 -17.05
CA LEU A 39 -10.92 -18.47 -18.28
C LEU A 39 -11.74 -19.76 -18.41
N THR A 40 -11.69 -20.67 -17.44
CA THR A 40 -12.66 -21.77 -17.35
C THR A 40 -14.05 -21.30 -16.95
N ASN A 41 -14.17 -20.10 -16.36
CA ASN A 41 -15.45 -19.48 -16.05
C ASN A 41 -16.10 -18.98 -17.37
N PRO A 42 -17.31 -19.47 -17.72
CA PRO A 42 -17.99 -19.14 -18.98
C PRO A 42 -18.25 -17.62 -19.16
N GLU A 43 -18.41 -16.89 -18.07
CA GLU A 43 -18.67 -15.44 -18.09
C GLU A 43 -17.46 -14.62 -18.54
N THR A 44 -16.27 -15.23 -18.63
CA THR A 44 -15.05 -14.59 -19.17
C THR A 44 -14.95 -14.63 -20.68
N SER A 45 -16.00 -15.05 -21.38
CA SER A 45 -16.07 -15.24 -22.85
C SER A 45 -15.77 -13.97 -23.67
N SER A 46 -15.69 -12.79 -23.05
CA SER A 46 -15.25 -11.55 -23.69
C SER A 46 -13.78 -11.60 -24.15
N VAL A 47 -12.93 -12.44 -23.53
CA VAL A 47 -11.51 -12.54 -23.85
C VAL A 47 -11.29 -13.24 -25.19
N GLN A 48 -10.74 -12.51 -26.14
CA GLN A 48 -10.48 -12.97 -27.50
C GLN A 48 -9.02 -13.42 -27.68
N LYS A 49 -8.07 -12.78 -27.00
CA LYS A 49 -6.63 -13.06 -27.12
C LYS A 49 -5.92 -13.01 -25.78
N ILE A 50 -4.92 -13.88 -25.64
CA ILE A 50 -3.94 -13.82 -24.56
C ILE A 50 -2.57 -13.60 -25.18
N ILE A 51 -1.92 -12.51 -24.78
CA ILE A 51 -0.54 -12.20 -25.16
C ILE A 51 0.36 -12.70 -24.05
N VAL A 52 1.27 -13.62 -24.37
CA VAL A 52 2.14 -14.28 -23.41
C VAL A 52 3.59 -13.82 -23.60
N CYS A 53 4.17 -13.24 -22.55
CA CYS A 53 5.59 -12.92 -22.50
C CYS A 53 6.38 -14.16 -22.05
N LYS A 54 7.43 -14.50 -22.76
CA LYS A 54 8.33 -15.60 -22.40
C LYS A 54 9.36 -15.11 -21.39
N ARG A 55 9.07 -15.31 -20.08
CA ARG A 55 9.92 -14.82 -18.99
C ARG A 55 10.92 -15.86 -18.48
N THR A 56 10.48 -17.09 -18.25
CA THR A 56 11.31 -18.17 -17.72
C THR A 56 11.59 -19.28 -18.75
N GLY A 57 10.78 -19.34 -19.80
CA GLY A 57 10.80 -20.42 -20.78
C GLY A 57 10.16 -21.70 -20.27
N ALA A 58 9.32 -21.61 -19.24
CA ALA A 58 8.58 -22.75 -18.73
C ALA A 58 7.65 -23.36 -19.78
N GLU A 59 7.45 -24.66 -19.69
CA GLU A 59 6.44 -25.34 -20.48
C GLU A 59 5.05 -24.95 -19.98
N ILE A 60 4.19 -24.46 -20.89
CA ILE A 60 2.84 -23.98 -20.59
C ILE A 60 1.80 -24.62 -21.50
N LYS A 61 0.56 -24.73 -21.04
CA LYS A 61 -0.56 -25.08 -21.90
C LYS A 61 -0.76 -23.98 -22.95
N TRP A 62 -1.08 -24.39 -24.18
CA TRP A 62 -1.22 -23.48 -25.30
C TRP A 62 -2.50 -23.72 -26.10
N ASN A 63 -3.28 -22.66 -26.32
CA ASN A 63 -4.44 -22.67 -27.18
C ASN A 63 -4.15 -21.85 -28.44
N GLN A 64 -3.96 -22.53 -29.59
CA GLN A 64 -3.57 -21.92 -30.86
C GLN A 64 -4.57 -20.87 -31.40
N HIS A 65 -5.84 -20.92 -31.00
CA HIS A 65 -6.86 -19.97 -31.45
C HIS A 65 -6.89 -18.70 -30.62
N ARG A 66 -6.30 -18.70 -29.42
CA ARG A 66 -6.42 -17.63 -28.44
C ARG A 66 -5.05 -17.04 -28.04
N ASP A 67 -4.07 -17.89 -27.85
CA ASP A 67 -2.79 -17.54 -27.27
C ASP A 67 -1.78 -17.09 -28.36
N VAL A 68 -1.04 -16.02 -28.10
CA VAL A 68 -0.02 -15.48 -28.99
C VAL A 68 1.20 -15.09 -28.18
N TRP A 69 2.38 -15.43 -28.67
CA TRP A 69 3.62 -14.98 -28.05
C TRP A 69 3.84 -13.48 -28.29
N TYR A 70 4.23 -12.75 -27.25
CA TYR A 70 4.58 -11.32 -27.34
C TYR A 70 5.69 -11.11 -28.38
N ASP A 71 6.74 -11.93 -28.34
CA ASP A 71 7.89 -11.81 -29.26
C ASP A 71 7.50 -12.01 -30.72
N ASP A 72 6.50 -12.85 -31.00
CA ASP A 72 6.02 -13.05 -32.37
C ASP A 72 5.20 -11.85 -32.87
N LEU A 73 4.42 -11.23 -31.99
CA LEU A 73 3.77 -9.97 -32.30
C LEU A 73 4.77 -8.85 -32.58
N MET A 74 5.86 -8.78 -31.79
CA MET A 74 6.90 -7.77 -31.97
C MET A 74 7.65 -7.88 -33.30
N LYS A 75 7.80 -9.11 -33.84
CA LYS A 75 8.43 -9.32 -35.16
C LYS A 75 7.65 -8.74 -36.33
N VAL A 76 6.34 -8.66 -36.19
CA VAL A 76 5.42 -8.21 -37.26
C VAL A 76 4.83 -6.83 -36.99
N ALA A 77 5.00 -6.30 -35.80
CA ALA A 77 4.52 -4.96 -35.43
C ALA A 77 5.33 -3.87 -36.12
N GLY A 78 4.65 -2.80 -36.54
CA GLY A 78 5.33 -1.61 -37.04
C GLY A 78 6.15 -0.91 -35.94
N SER A 79 7.17 -0.17 -36.33
CA SER A 79 8.00 0.61 -35.40
C SER A 79 7.33 1.90 -34.89
N THR A 80 6.20 2.27 -35.46
CA THR A 80 5.44 3.48 -35.10
C THR A 80 4.01 3.13 -34.72
N CYS A 81 3.52 3.77 -33.65
CA CYS A 81 2.12 3.72 -33.24
C CYS A 81 1.69 5.14 -32.90
N ALA A 82 0.82 5.72 -33.72
CA ALA A 82 0.28 7.05 -33.44
C ALA A 82 -0.59 7.00 -32.17
N PRO A 83 -0.41 7.92 -31.22
CA PRO A 83 -1.26 7.98 -30.04
C PRO A 83 -2.70 8.28 -30.46
N LYS A 84 -3.66 7.61 -29.82
CA LYS A 84 -5.07 7.91 -29.98
C LYS A 84 -5.37 9.26 -29.33
N GLU A 85 -6.01 10.16 -30.07
CA GLU A 85 -6.56 11.40 -29.50
C GLU A 85 -7.66 11.07 -28.49
N MET A 86 -7.54 11.66 -27.30
CA MET A 86 -8.43 11.44 -26.17
C MET A 86 -8.92 12.77 -25.61
N GLY A 87 -10.19 12.84 -25.26
CA GLY A 87 -10.73 13.93 -24.46
C GLY A 87 -10.23 13.85 -23.02
N ALA A 88 -10.25 14.99 -22.31
CA ALA A 88 -9.78 15.05 -20.94
C ALA A 88 -10.54 14.11 -19.99
N GLU A 89 -11.83 13.91 -20.23
CA GLU A 89 -12.69 13.03 -19.43
C GLU A 89 -12.85 11.61 -20.03
N ASP A 90 -12.15 11.29 -21.12
CA ASP A 90 -12.12 9.92 -21.61
C ASP A 90 -11.41 8.99 -20.62
N PRO A 91 -11.88 7.75 -20.41
CA PRO A 91 -11.24 6.80 -19.51
C PRO A 91 -9.78 6.53 -19.88
N LEU A 92 -8.91 6.58 -18.88
CA LEU A 92 -7.49 6.22 -19.02
C LEU A 92 -7.24 4.78 -18.59
N PHE A 93 -7.69 4.43 -17.38
CA PHE A 93 -7.60 3.07 -16.86
C PHE A 93 -8.66 2.79 -15.80
N ILE A 94 -8.84 1.50 -15.52
CA ILE A 94 -9.62 0.99 -14.41
C ILE A 94 -8.66 0.24 -13.50
N LEU A 95 -8.61 0.60 -12.23
CA LEU A 95 -7.79 -0.09 -11.23
C LEU A 95 -8.66 -0.67 -10.13
N TYR A 96 -8.56 -1.98 -9.93
CA TYR A 96 -9.36 -2.70 -8.95
C TYR A 96 -8.74 -2.63 -7.55
N THR A 97 -9.56 -2.21 -6.59
CA THR A 97 -9.21 -2.21 -5.17
C THR A 97 -10.07 -3.22 -4.41
N SER A 98 -9.54 -3.73 -3.28
CA SER A 98 -10.32 -4.56 -2.38
C SER A 98 -11.44 -3.72 -1.74
N GLY A 99 -12.70 -4.12 -1.97
CA GLY A 99 -13.85 -3.52 -1.28
C GLY A 99 -14.04 -4.12 0.12
N SER A 100 -14.55 -3.35 1.05
CA SER A 100 -14.98 -3.83 2.38
C SER A 100 -16.07 -4.92 2.29
N THR A 101 -16.85 -4.94 1.22
CA THR A 101 -17.94 -5.90 0.95
C THR A 101 -17.51 -7.15 0.19
N GLY A 102 -16.20 -7.35 -0.07
CA GLY A 102 -15.69 -8.51 -0.80
C GLY A 102 -15.72 -8.39 -2.33
N LYS A 103 -16.64 -7.61 -2.93
CA LYS A 103 -16.63 -7.34 -4.38
C LYS A 103 -15.61 -6.25 -4.70
N PRO A 104 -14.62 -6.49 -5.59
CA PRO A 104 -13.66 -5.48 -5.99
C PRO A 104 -14.32 -4.22 -6.56
N LYS A 105 -13.70 -3.06 -6.35
CA LYS A 105 -14.14 -1.78 -6.91
C LYS A 105 -13.22 -1.41 -8.06
N GLY A 106 -13.75 -1.27 -9.26
CA GLY A 106 -13.02 -0.79 -10.44
C GLY A 106 -12.96 0.73 -10.45
N VAL A 107 -11.94 1.30 -9.82
CA VAL A 107 -11.74 2.76 -9.78
C VAL A 107 -11.36 3.25 -11.18
N LEU A 108 -12.16 4.17 -11.73
CA LEU A 108 -11.96 4.71 -13.06
C LEU A 108 -11.34 6.11 -12.99
N HIS A 109 -10.16 6.24 -13.58
CA HIS A 109 -9.49 7.52 -13.80
C HIS A 109 -9.60 7.97 -15.25
N THR A 110 -9.74 9.29 -15.44
CA THR A 110 -9.83 9.92 -16.77
C THR A 110 -8.50 10.54 -17.19
N THR A 111 -8.34 10.74 -18.49
CA THR A 111 -7.05 11.02 -19.12
C THR A 111 -6.43 12.34 -18.67
N GLY A 112 -7.15 13.46 -18.80
CA GLY A 112 -6.59 14.80 -18.63
C GLY A 112 -6.24 15.11 -17.18
N GLY A 113 -7.24 15.06 -16.30
CA GLY A 113 -7.04 15.44 -14.88
C GLY A 113 -6.02 14.56 -14.16
N TYR A 114 -6.07 13.24 -14.39
CA TYR A 114 -5.13 12.32 -13.78
C TYR A 114 -3.69 12.58 -14.25
N LEU A 115 -3.45 12.71 -15.56
CA LEU A 115 -2.10 12.92 -16.11
C LEU A 115 -1.49 14.26 -15.65
N VAL A 116 -2.27 15.33 -15.67
CA VAL A 116 -1.83 16.66 -15.17
C VAL A 116 -1.42 16.54 -13.70
N TYR A 117 -2.25 15.89 -12.88
CA TYR A 117 -2.00 15.80 -11.45
C TYR A 117 -0.85 14.86 -11.11
N ALA A 118 -0.74 13.72 -11.79
CA ALA A 118 0.37 12.79 -11.65
C ALA A 118 1.72 13.45 -12.02
N SER A 119 1.76 14.17 -13.14
CA SER A 119 2.96 14.90 -13.59
C SER A 119 3.36 15.99 -12.60
N LEU A 120 2.42 16.85 -12.19
CA LEU A 120 2.69 17.95 -11.27
C LEU A 120 3.16 17.45 -9.90
N THR A 121 2.48 16.45 -9.34
CA THR A 121 2.86 15.91 -8.04
C THR A 121 4.21 15.20 -8.10
N HIS A 122 4.50 14.44 -9.17
CA HIS A 122 5.83 13.84 -9.33
C HIS A 122 6.92 14.91 -9.37
N GLU A 123 6.76 15.97 -10.15
CA GLU A 123 7.74 17.05 -10.26
C GLU A 123 7.96 17.76 -8.92
N ARG A 124 6.87 18.18 -8.25
CA ARG A 124 6.96 19.06 -7.08
C ARG A 124 7.19 18.35 -5.76
N VAL A 125 6.57 17.19 -5.55
CA VAL A 125 6.74 16.41 -4.31
C VAL A 125 8.15 15.87 -4.20
N PHE A 126 8.69 15.35 -5.32
CA PHE A 126 10.03 14.79 -5.34
C PHE A 126 11.12 15.82 -5.74
N ASP A 127 10.75 17.10 -5.94
CA ASP A 127 11.69 18.11 -6.44
C ASP A 127 12.53 17.55 -7.60
N TYR A 128 11.84 16.85 -8.53
CA TYR A 128 12.51 16.12 -9.60
C TYR A 128 13.27 17.09 -10.52
N ARG A 129 14.51 16.75 -10.82
CA ARG A 129 15.38 17.54 -11.71
C ARG A 129 15.73 16.71 -12.95
N PRO A 130 15.71 17.31 -14.14
CA PRO A 130 16.07 16.62 -15.37
C PRO A 130 17.43 15.91 -15.25
N GLY A 131 17.46 14.63 -15.67
CA GLY A 131 18.65 13.79 -15.64
C GLY A 131 18.81 12.97 -14.34
N GLU A 132 18.00 13.20 -13.30
CA GLU A 132 18.01 12.37 -12.11
C GLU A 132 17.38 11.00 -12.36
N VAL A 133 17.87 10.01 -11.63
CA VAL A 133 17.31 8.65 -11.61
C VAL A 133 16.34 8.53 -10.44
N TYR A 134 15.10 8.26 -10.78
CA TYR A 134 14.00 8.07 -9.83
C TYR A 134 13.68 6.58 -9.69
N TRP A 135 13.54 6.11 -8.47
CA TRP A 135 13.15 4.73 -8.20
C TRP A 135 12.00 4.66 -7.19
N CYS A 136 10.84 4.22 -7.68
CA CYS A 136 9.72 3.80 -6.86
C CYS A 136 9.72 2.27 -6.78
N THR A 137 9.73 1.71 -5.58
CA THR A 137 9.78 0.26 -5.37
C THR A 137 8.41 -0.41 -5.35
N ALA A 138 7.33 0.34 -5.59
CA ALA A 138 5.97 -0.18 -5.63
C ALA A 138 5.79 -1.19 -6.78
N ASP A 139 4.80 -2.06 -6.62
CA ASP A 139 4.35 -2.93 -7.69
C ASP A 139 3.56 -2.11 -8.72
N ILE A 140 3.87 -2.30 -10.01
CA ILE A 140 3.24 -1.57 -11.11
C ILE A 140 1.73 -1.84 -11.22
N GLY A 141 1.26 -2.95 -10.68
CA GLY A 141 -0.16 -3.31 -10.64
C GLY A 141 -0.99 -2.52 -9.63
N TRP A 142 -0.38 -1.65 -8.82
CA TRP A 142 -1.05 -0.78 -7.85
C TRP A 142 -1.03 0.68 -8.30
N VAL A 143 -1.90 1.50 -7.71
CA VAL A 143 -1.98 2.92 -8.07
C VAL A 143 -0.64 3.64 -7.90
N THR A 144 0.14 3.31 -6.88
CA THR A 144 1.47 3.90 -6.69
C THR A 144 2.39 3.61 -7.87
N GLY A 145 2.34 2.39 -8.41
CA GLY A 145 3.08 2.04 -9.62
C GLY A 145 2.55 2.77 -10.86
N HIS A 146 1.21 2.86 -11.01
CA HIS A 146 0.62 3.62 -12.11
C HIS A 146 1.07 5.08 -12.06
N THR A 147 0.87 5.75 -10.94
CA THR A 147 1.12 7.19 -10.80
C THR A 147 2.61 7.51 -10.79
N TYR A 148 3.41 6.77 -10.00
CA TYR A 148 4.80 7.15 -9.67
C TYR A 148 5.87 6.17 -10.18
N ILE A 149 5.53 5.23 -11.06
CA ILE A 149 6.50 4.51 -11.91
C ILE A 149 6.26 4.87 -13.37
N VAL A 150 4.97 4.88 -13.80
CA VAL A 150 4.61 5.04 -15.21
C VAL A 150 4.25 6.50 -15.52
N TYR A 151 3.07 6.95 -15.10
CA TYR A 151 2.50 8.18 -15.65
C TYR A 151 3.24 9.45 -15.23
N GLY A 152 3.44 9.67 -13.95
CA GLY A 152 4.10 10.88 -13.45
C GLY A 152 5.56 11.02 -13.94
N PRO A 153 6.42 10.04 -13.66
CA PRO A 153 7.82 10.09 -14.10
C PRO A 153 7.98 10.21 -15.63
N LEU A 154 7.25 9.40 -16.41
CA LEU A 154 7.39 9.42 -17.87
C LEU A 154 6.82 10.68 -18.51
N ALA A 155 5.76 11.25 -17.95
CA ALA A 155 5.24 12.56 -18.39
C ALA A 155 6.27 13.69 -18.19
N ASN A 156 7.16 13.56 -17.20
CA ASN A 156 8.23 14.51 -16.92
C ASN A 156 9.57 14.13 -17.59
N GLY A 157 9.60 13.10 -18.45
CA GLY A 157 10.81 12.65 -19.11
C GLY A 157 11.85 12.06 -18.16
N ALA A 158 11.42 11.56 -16.99
CA ALA A 158 12.32 11.03 -15.98
C ALA A 158 12.89 9.66 -16.35
N THR A 159 14.12 9.39 -15.92
CA THR A 159 14.65 8.04 -15.87
C THR A 159 14.08 7.33 -14.63
N THR A 160 13.23 6.34 -14.85
CA THR A 160 12.60 5.54 -13.79
C THR A 160 13.08 4.10 -13.83
N ILE A 161 13.25 3.48 -12.66
CA ILE A 161 13.66 2.09 -12.55
C ILE A 161 12.45 1.19 -12.42
N LEU A 162 12.31 0.20 -13.30
CA LEU A 162 11.41 -0.93 -13.17
C LEU A 162 12.16 -2.10 -12.54
N PHE A 163 11.73 -2.52 -11.36
CA PHE A 163 12.41 -3.54 -10.56
C PHE A 163 11.57 -4.81 -10.45
N GLU A 164 12.05 -5.89 -11.07
CA GLU A 164 11.48 -7.21 -10.87
C GLU A 164 12.18 -7.91 -9.70
N GLY A 165 11.54 -7.96 -8.55
CA GLY A 165 12.13 -8.59 -7.38
C GLY A 165 11.50 -8.17 -6.05
N VAL A 166 12.20 -8.47 -4.97
CA VAL A 166 11.87 -8.02 -3.62
C VAL A 166 13.09 -7.36 -2.98
N PRO A 167 12.90 -6.40 -2.07
CA PRO A 167 13.99 -5.58 -1.53
C PRO A 167 15.10 -6.35 -0.81
N ASN A 168 14.78 -7.52 -0.25
CA ASN A 168 15.68 -8.33 0.58
C ASN A 168 16.16 -9.62 -0.12
N TYR A 169 16.01 -9.75 -1.44
CA TYR A 169 16.48 -10.92 -2.18
C TYR A 169 17.48 -10.52 -3.29
N PRO A 170 18.60 -11.23 -3.48
CA PRO A 170 19.06 -12.43 -2.76
C PRO A 170 19.60 -12.18 -1.34
N ASP A 171 19.87 -10.93 -0.98
CA ASP A 171 20.36 -10.53 0.33
C ASP A 171 19.85 -9.14 0.74
N VAL A 172 20.01 -8.79 2.01
CA VAL A 172 19.47 -7.56 2.61
C VAL A 172 20.06 -6.27 2.05
N THR A 173 21.23 -6.34 1.39
CA THR A 173 21.88 -5.16 0.77
C THR A 173 21.34 -4.85 -0.64
N ARG A 174 20.33 -5.59 -1.10
CA ARG A 174 19.81 -5.47 -2.46
C ARG A 174 19.43 -4.04 -2.85
N VAL A 175 18.70 -3.34 -1.97
CA VAL A 175 18.27 -1.95 -2.21
C VAL A 175 19.47 -1.04 -2.35
N ALA A 176 20.41 -1.11 -1.42
CA ALA A 176 21.60 -0.29 -1.40
C ALA A 176 22.49 -0.53 -2.66
N LYS A 177 22.65 -1.78 -3.07
CA LYS A 177 23.36 -2.14 -4.30
C LYS A 177 22.72 -1.58 -5.58
N ILE A 178 21.39 -1.54 -5.64
CA ILE A 178 20.66 -0.95 -6.78
C ILE A 178 20.87 0.56 -6.80
N ILE A 179 20.77 1.21 -5.65
CA ILE A 179 21.01 2.66 -5.51
C ILE A 179 22.38 3.02 -6.05
N ASP A 180 23.42 2.33 -5.61
CA ASP A 180 24.79 2.61 -6.03
C ASP A 180 25.02 2.30 -7.52
N LYS A 181 24.53 1.14 -7.98
CA LYS A 181 24.70 0.70 -9.37
C LYS A 181 24.08 1.66 -10.37
N HIS A 182 22.86 2.15 -10.07
CA HIS A 182 22.09 2.99 -10.98
C HIS A 182 22.14 4.47 -10.63
N LYS A 183 22.93 4.85 -9.60
CA LYS A 183 23.06 6.23 -9.13
C LYS A 183 21.72 6.89 -8.85
N VAL A 184 20.88 6.17 -8.10
CA VAL A 184 19.53 6.63 -7.75
C VAL A 184 19.60 7.92 -6.93
N ASN A 185 18.86 8.93 -7.36
CA ASN A 185 18.78 10.23 -6.70
C ASN A 185 17.56 10.32 -5.77
N ILE A 186 16.46 9.68 -6.15
CA ILE A 186 15.19 9.70 -5.42
C ILE A 186 14.72 8.27 -5.20
N LEU A 187 14.55 7.88 -3.93
CA LEU A 187 14.02 6.59 -3.54
C LEU A 187 12.63 6.76 -2.90
N TYR A 188 11.61 6.15 -3.49
CA TYR A 188 10.23 6.15 -2.99
C TYR A 188 9.77 4.73 -2.68
N THR A 189 9.47 4.44 -1.42
CA THR A 189 9.18 3.08 -0.96
C THR A 189 8.13 3.04 0.14
N ALA A 190 7.70 1.84 0.53
CA ALA A 190 6.68 1.67 1.57
C ALA A 190 7.31 1.50 2.97
N PRO A 191 6.65 1.95 4.05
CA PRO A 191 7.08 1.72 5.43
C PRO A 191 7.37 0.26 5.76
N THR A 192 6.63 -0.68 5.18
CA THR A 192 6.90 -2.12 5.29
C THR A 192 8.31 -2.50 4.79
N ALA A 193 8.74 -1.95 3.65
CA ALA A 193 10.11 -2.20 3.14
C ALA A 193 11.16 -1.51 4.02
N ILE A 194 10.86 -0.32 4.54
CA ILE A 194 11.73 0.41 5.46
C ILE A 194 11.91 -0.39 6.76
N ARG A 195 10.83 -0.90 7.37
CA ARG A 195 10.90 -1.73 8.58
C ARG A 195 11.65 -3.05 8.34
N ALA A 196 11.47 -3.66 7.17
CA ALA A 196 12.23 -4.86 6.83
C ALA A 196 13.75 -4.59 6.74
N MET A 197 14.17 -3.45 6.19
CA MET A 197 15.56 -3.01 6.20
C MET A 197 16.03 -2.63 7.61
N MET A 198 15.20 -1.94 8.37
CA MET A 198 15.49 -1.54 9.77
C MET A 198 15.72 -2.76 10.68
N ALA A 199 14.98 -3.85 10.48
CA ALA A 199 15.15 -5.09 11.23
C ALA A 199 16.55 -5.72 11.03
N GLU A 200 17.19 -5.48 9.89
CA GLU A 200 18.57 -5.89 9.58
C GLU A 200 19.61 -4.83 10.03
N GLY A 201 19.15 -3.68 10.49
CA GLY A 201 19.98 -2.60 10.97
C GLY A 201 20.95 -2.06 9.89
N LYS A 202 22.21 -1.82 10.30
CA LYS A 202 23.25 -1.32 9.38
C LYS A 202 23.67 -2.32 8.32
N ALA A 203 23.35 -3.61 8.48
CA ALA A 203 23.64 -4.63 7.46
C ALA A 203 22.90 -4.33 6.15
N ALA A 204 21.72 -3.73 6.19
CA ALA A 204 20.93 -3.38 5.00
C ALA A 204 21.64 -2.40 4.05
N VAL A 205 22.55 -1.58 4.57
CA VAL A 205 23.34 -0.59 3.79
C VAL A 205 24.84 -0.88 3.78
N ALA A 206 25.25 -2.06 4.25
CA ALA A 206 26.66 -2.42 4.34
C ALA A 206 27.36 -2.40 2.97
N GLY A 207 28.50 -1.72 2.90
CA GLY A 207 29.32 -1.61 1.70
C GLY A 207 28.74 -0.70 0.61
N ALA A 208 27.66 0.02 0.88
CA ALA A 208 27.07 0.99 -0.04
C ALA A 208 27.57 2.41 0.21
N ASP A 209 27.79 3.14 -0.86
CA ASP A 209 28.13 4.56 -0.83
C ASP A 209 26.88 5.44 -0.55
N GLY A 210 25.78 5.18 -1.25
CA GLY A 210 24.51 5.90 -1.09
C GLY A 210 24.59 7.41 -1.38
N SER A 211 25.74 7.93 -1.82
CA SER A 211 25.98 9.37 -2.00
C SER A 211 25.13 10.02 -3.10
N SER A 212 24.65 9.20 -4.05
CA SER A 212 23.77 9.67 -5.11
C SER A 212 22.37 10.04 -4.63
N LEU A 213 21.91 9.47 -3.51
CA LEU A 213 20.59 9.80 -2.95
C LEU A 213 20.54 11.26 -2.53
N ARG A 214 19.45 11.92 -2.91
CA ARG A 214 19.14 13.31 -2.56
C ARG A 214 17.82 13.43 -1.81
N LEU A 215 16.88 12.57 -2.10
CA LEU A 215 15.54 12.59 -1.53
C LEU A 215 15.00 11.18 -1.30
N LEU A 216 14.32 11.02 -0.18
CA LEU A 216 13.62 9.81 0.19
C LEU A 216 12.11 10.06 0.23
N GLY A 217 11.32 9.02 0.00
CA GLY A 217 9.87 9.11 0.13
C GLY A 217 9.27 7.87 0.75
N SER A 218 8.11 8.04 1.37
CA SER A 218 7.31 7.01 2.01
C SER A 218 5.87 7.03 1.52
N VAL A 219 5.27 5.85 1.30
CA VAL A 219 3.93 5.70 0.73
C VAL A 219 3.25 4.41 1.14
N GLY A 220 1.92 4.46 1.16
CA GLY A 220 1.03 3.30 1.21
C GLY A 220 0.45 2.98 2.57
N GLU A 221 1.10 3.38 3.63
CA GLU A 221 0.63 3.29 5.02
C GLU A 221 1.31 4.37 5.87
N PRO A 222 0.76 4.73 7.05
CA PRO A 222 1.47 5.61 7.97
C PRO A 222 2.81 5.01 8.38
N ILE A 223 3.87 5.84 8.38
CA ILE A 223 5.18 5.44 8.89
C ILE A 223 5.29 5.85 10.37
N ASN A 224 5.72 4.93 11.21
CA ASN A 224 5.99 5.24 12.60
C ASN A 224 7.28 6.08 12.76
N PRO A 225 7.37 6.94 13.78
CA PRO A 225 8.50 7.86 13.95
C PRO A 225 9.86 7.17 13.98
N GLU A 226 9.98 5.99 14.60
CA GLU A 226 11.22 5.24 14.70
C GLU A 226 11.73 4.75 13.34
N ALA A 227 10.84 4.21 12.51
CA ALA A 227 11.19 3.79 11.15
C ALA A 227 11.52 5.00 10.27
N TRP A 228 10.82 6.11 10.44
CA TRP A 228 11.12 7.37 9.77
C TRP A 228 12.52 7.88 10.14
N GLN A 229 12.84 7.89 11.44
CA GLN A 229 14.14 8.34 11.94
C GLN A 229 15.28 7.44 11.43
N TRP A 230 15.10 6.11 11.51
CA TRP A 230 16.07 5.15 10.97
C TRP A 230 16.29 5.35 9.46
N TYR A 231 15.22 5.57 8.71
CA TYR A 231 15.26 5.79 7.26
C TYR A 231 16.05 7.07 6.93
N TYR A 232 15.79 8.14 7.68
CA TYR A 232 16.52 9.41 7.57
C TYR A 232 18.00 9.25 7.88
N GLU A 233 18.32 8.66 9.03
CA GLU A 233 19.71 8.57 9.53
C GLU A 233 20.54 7.53 8.75
N THR A 234 19.97 6.35 8.47
CA THR A 234 20.72 5.22 7.92
C THR A 234 20.73 5.24 6.40
N VAL A 235 19.57 5.29 5.76
CA VAL A 235 19.49 5.28 4.28
C VAL A 235 19.77 6.68 3.74
N GLY A 236 19.19 7.70 4.34
CA GLY A 236 19.35 9.10 3.97
C GLY A 236 20.64 9.76 4.45
N GLN A 237 21.44 9.07 5.29
CA GLN A 237 22.70 9.56 5.84
C GLN A 237 22.55 10.94 6.53
N SER A 238 21.41 11.16 7.18
CA SER A 238 21.03 12.43 7.86
C SER A 238 21.08 13.68 6.96
N ARG A 239 20.99 13.52 5.64
CA ARG A 239 21.05 14.61 4.65
C ARG A 239 19.89 14.64 3.65
N CYS A 240 19.24 13.51 3.42
CA CYS A 240 18.13 13.42 2.47
C CYS A 240 16.81 13.74 3.15
N PRO A 241 16.05 14.74 2.71
CA PRO A 241 14.71 14.97 3.22
C PRO A 241 13.82 13.78 2.88
N ILE A 242 12.79 13.55 3.72
CA ILE A 242 11.78 12.52 3.51
C ILE A 242 10.46 13.19 3.16
N VAL A 243 9.88 12.81 2.03
CA VAL A 243 8.49 13.14 1.68
C VAL A 243 7.61 11.96 2.08
N ASP A 244 6.88 12.12 3.18
CA ASP A 244 5.88 11.16 3.63
C ASP A 244 4.54 11.54 3.01
N THR A 245 4.04 10.71 2.10
CA THR A 245 2.93 11.05 1.24
C THR A 245 1.65 10.32 1.66
N TRP A 246 0.55 11.06 1.79
CA TRP A 246 -0.76 10.46 1.96
C TRP A 246 -1.65 10.69 0.74
N TRP A 247 -2.24 9.62 0.26
CA TRP A 247 -3.18 9.57 -0.84
C TRP A 247 -3.79 8.17 -1.00
N GLN A 248 -4.72 8.03 -1.92
CA GLN A 248 -5.48 6.80 -2.15
C GLN A 248 -5.54 6.48 -3.64
N THR A 249 -5.98 5.27 -4.00
CA THR A 249 -6.25 4.91 -5.40
C THR A 249 -7.23 5.89 -6.03
N GLU A 250 -8.26 6.24 -5.29
CA GLU A 250 -9.32 7.14 -5.72
C GLU A 250 -8.86 8.60 -5.88
N THR A 251 -7.79 8.99 -5.23
CA THR A 251 -7.28 10.37 -5.34
C THR A 251 -6.34 10.58 -6.53
N GLY A 252 -5.87 9.49 -7.13
CA GLY A 252 -5.02 9.49 -8.32
C GLY A 252 -3.55 9.78 -8.04
N ALA A 253 -3.26 10.71 -7.14
CA ALA A 253 -1.92 11.08 -6.71
C ALA A 253 -1.95 11.70 -5.31
N CYS A 254 -0.79 12.16 -4.83
CA CYS A 254 -0.56 12.67 -3.49
C CYS A 254 -1.44 13.89 -3.16
N LEU A 255 -2.14 13.84 -2.02
CA LEU A 255 -2.96 14.95 -1.51
C LEU A 255 -2.30 15.70 -0.36
N MET A 256 -1.52 15.01 0.49
CA MET A 256 -0.79 15.62 1.60
C MET A 256 0.63 15.10 1.64
N THR A 257 1.60 15.99 1.85
CA THR A 257 3.03 15.66 1.84
C THR A 257 3.86 16.86 2.32
N PRO A 258 5.02 16.67 2.92
CA PRO A 258 5.99 17.74 3.00
C PRO A 258 6.53 18.08 1.59
N LEU A 259 6.88 19.34 1.37
CA LEU A 259 7.59 19.77 0.17
C LEU A 259 9.04 20.06 0.53
N PRO A 260 10.02 19.49 -0.17
CA PRO A 260 11.44 19.67 0.12
C PRO A 260 11.84 21.14 0.13
N GLY A 261 12.49 21.57 1.19
CA GLY A 261 12.93 22.97 1.37
C GLY A 261 11.83 23.97 1.74
N ALA A 262 10.55 23.61 1.65
CA ALA A 262 9.43 24.50 1.99
C ALA A 262 8.80 24.17 3.35
N HIS A 263 8.80 22.91 3.74
CA HIS A 263 8.21 22.47 5.01
C HIS A 263 9.27 21.84 5.91
N ALA A 264 9.25 22.18 7.21
CA ALA A 264 9.97 21.42 8.21
C ALA A 264 9.41 20.00 8.25
N MET A 265 10.26 18.99 8.35
CA MET A 265 9.84 17.60 8.45
C MET A 265 9.49 17.25 9.90
N LYS A 266 8.36 16.60 10.11
CA LYS A 266 7.96 16.03 11.40
C LYS A 266 7.79 14.52 11.22
N PRO A 267 8.51 13.67 12.00
CA PRO A 267 8.46 12.21 11.83
C PRO A 267 7.03 11.66 11.84
N GLY A 268 6.70 10.85 10.83
CA GLY A 268 5.38 10.22 10.68
C GLY A 268 4.25 11.15 10.22
N SER A 269 4.55 12.43 9.95
CA SER A 269 3.55 13.38 9.47
C SER A 269 3.50 13.43 7.94
N ALA A 270 2.29 13.36 7.38
CA ALA A 270 2.03 13.70 5.98
C ALA A 270 2.06 15.22 5.72
N ALA A 271 2.50 16.00 6.69
CA ALA A 271 2.65 17.45 6.68
C ALA A 271 1.37 18.22 6.28
N LYS A 272 1.40 18.88 5.12
CA LYS A 272 0.37 19.83 4.71
C LYS A 272 -0.28 19.43 3.39
N PRO A 273 -1.47 19.98 3.05
CA PRO A 273 -2.10 19.71 1.78
C PRO A 273 -1.23 20.18 0.61
N PHE A 274 -1.24 19.40 -0.45
CA PHE A 274 -0.68 19.80 -1.74
C PHE A 274 -1.51 20.92 -2.37
N PHE A 275 -0.96 21.62 -3.32
CA PHE A 275 -1.61 22.75 -3.98
C PHE A 275 -3.00 22.40 -4.51
N GLY A 276 -3.99 23.23 -4.17
CA GLY A 276 -5.38 23.08 -4.58
C GLY A 276 -6.19 22.02 -3.80
N VAL A 277 -5.57 21.32 -2.85
CA VAL A 277 -6.27 20.36 -1.98
C VAL A 277 -6.76 21.04 -0.71
N VAL A 278 -8.03 20.83 -0.36
CA VAL A 278 -8.66 21.45 0.81
C VAL A 278 -9.14 20.38 1.79
N PRO A 279 -8.24 19.79 2.62
CA PRO A 279 -8.62 18.84 3.64
C PRO A 279 -9.27 19.53 4.83
N ALA A 280 -10.17 18.81 5.51
CA ALA A 280 -10.74 19.23 6.79
C ALA A 280 -10.89 18.03 7.72
N LEU A 281 -10.97 18.31 9.01
CA LEU A 281 -11.38 17.34 10.02
C LEU A 281 -12.84 17.59 10.38
N VAL A 282 -13.61 16.51 10.49
CA VAL A 282 -15.00 16.58 10.91
C VAL A 282 -15.28 15.57 12.03
N ASP A 283 -16.26 15.91 12.88
CA ASP A 283 -16.80 14.98 13.85
C ASP A 283 -17.68 13.89 13.18
N ASN A 284 -18.27 13.02 13.97
CA ASN A 284 -19.13 11.94 13.44
C ASN A 284 -20.46 12.45 12.86
N LEU A 285 -20.82 13.71 13.10
CA LEU A 285 -22.01 14.36 12.56
C LEU A 285 -21.70 15.18 11.31
N GLY A 286 -20.42 15.31 10.94
CA GLY A 286 -19.97 16.09 9.78
C GLY A 286 -19.71 17.56 10.09
N ASN A 287 -19.67 17.97 11.36
CA ASN A 287 -19.32 19.33 11.73
C ASN A 287 -17.81 19.52 11.62
N LEU A 288 -17.40 20.65 11.02
CA LEU A 288 -15.98 21.02 10.89
C LEU A 288 -15.33 21.24 12.27
N ILE A 289 -14.12 20.74 12.42
CA ILE A 289 -13.31 20.91 13.62
C ILE A 289 -12.11 21.81 13.26
N GLU A 290 -12.03 22.96 13.93
CA GLU A 290 -10.99 23.95 13.72
C GLU A 290 -9.77 23.72 14.62
N GLY A 291 -8.62 24.30 14.23
CA GLY A 291 -7.38 24.26 15.01
C GLY A 291 -6.73 22.89 15.15
N ALA A 292 -5.97 22.70 16.23
CA ALA A 292 -5.38 21.41 16.56
C ALA A 292 -6.46 20.46 17.05
N ALA A 293 -6.63 19.33 16.37
CA ALA A 293 -7.73 18.40 16.61
C ALA A 293 -7.49 17.02 15.99
N GLU A 294 -8.34 16.08 16.35
CA GLU A 294 -8.46 14.76 15.71
C GLU A 294 -9.91 14.56 15.23
N GLY A 295 -10.05 13.91 14.07
CA GLY A 295 -11.38 13.67 13.49
C GLY A 295 -11.33 12.80 12.23
N ASN A 296 -12.49 12.69 11.58
CA ASN A 296 -12.59 12.06 10.27
C ASN A 296 -12.00 13.00 9.22
N LEU A 297 -11.12 12.48 8.36
CA LEU A 297 -10.52 13.26 7.29
C LEU A 297 -11.45 13.31 6.09
N VAL A 298 -11.76 14.52 5.66
CA VAL A 298 -12.55 14.79 4.45
C VAL A 298 -11.81 15.77 3.54
N ILE A 299 -12.15 15.78 2.26
CA ILE A 299 -11.68 16.79 1.31
C ILE A 299 -12.91 17.59 0.86
N LEU A 300 -12.82 18.91 1.01
CA LEU A 300 -13.96 19.81 0.81
C LEU A 300 -14.20 20.17 -0.66
N ASP A 301 -13.14 20.14 -1.47
CA ASP A 301 -13.22 20.53 -2.87
C ASP A 301 -12.59 19.46 -3.78
N SER A 302 -12.96 19.45 -5.05
CA SER A 302 -12.41 18.50 -6.01
C SER A 302 -11.00 18.90 -6.46
N TRP A 303 -10.25 17.91 -6.96
CA TRP A 303 -8.90 18.11 -7.52
C TRP A 303 -8.77 17.35 -8.86
N PRO A 304 -7.82 17.71 -9.73
CA PRO A 304 -7.76 17.13 -11.07
C PRO A 304 -7.63 15.61 -11.12
N GLY A 305 -6.87 15.02 -10.18
CA GLY A 305 -6.62 13.56 -10.10
C GLY A 305 -7.73 12.74 -9.46
N GLN A 306 -8.82 13.35 -9.01
CA GLN A 306 -9.94 12.62 -8.39
C GLN A 306 -10.57 11.63 -9.38
N ALA A 307 -10.78 10.38 -8.91
CA ALA A 307 -11.53 9.38 -9.67
C ALA A 307 -12.94 9.89 -10.01
N ARG A 308 -13.40 9.57 -11.21
CA ARG A 308 -14.72 10.04 -11.67
C ARG A 308 -15.85 9.11 -11.26
N THR A 309 -15.56 7.82 -11.11
CA THR A 309 -16.56 6.80 -10.77
C THR A 309 -15.91 5.46 -10.42
N LEU A 310 -16.74 4.51 -9.98
CA LEU A 310 -16.44 3.08 -10.09
C LEU A 310 -17.04 2.59 -11.41
N PHE A 311 -16.26 1.82 -12.16
CA PHE A 311 -16.67 1.31 -13.46
C PHE A 311 -17.95 0.48 -13.35
N GLY A 312 -18.98 0.88 -14.10
CA GLY A 312 -20.29 0.23 -14.09
C GLY A 312 -21.10 0.35 -12.79
N ASP A 313 -20.65 1.15 -11.79
CA ASP A 313 -21.29 1.20 -10.46
C ASP A 313 -21.14 2.61 -9.83
N HIS A 314 -21.71 3.62 -10.51
CA HIS A 314 -21.62 5.02 -10.06
C HIS A 314 -22.31 5.25 -8.71
N ASP A 315 -23.44 4.60 -8.48
CA ASP A 315 -24.17 4.75 -7.21
C ASP A 315 -23.32 4.31 -6.02
N ARG A 316 -22.59 3.21 -6.17
CA ARG A 316 -21.64 2.75 -5.15
C ARG A 316 -20.48 3.74 -4.92
N PHE A 317 -20.04 4.44 -5.97
CA PHE A 317 -19.04 5.51 -5.83
C PHE A 317 -19.57 6.64 -4.96
N VAL A 318 -20.77 7.13 -5.25
CA VAL A 318 -21.43 8.18 -4.47
C VAL A 318 -21.69 7.72 -3.04
N ASP A 319 -22.22 6.53 -2.86
CA ASP A 319 -22.50 5.96 -1.53
C ASP A 319 -21.25 5.81 -0.67
N THR A 320 -20.14 5.39 -1.28
CA THR A 320 -18.89 5.14 -0.56
C THR A 320 -18.21 6.44 -0.12
N TYR A 321 -18.17 7.46 -0.99
CA TYR A 321 -17.29 8.62 -0.80
C TYR A 321 -18.02 9.92 -0.48
N PHE A 322 -19.33 10.04 -0.75
CA PHE A 322 -20.06 11.30 -0.63
C PHE A 322 -21.33 11.26 0.22
N LYS A 323 -21.79 10.05 0.59
CA LYS A 323 -23.05 9.91 1.35
C LYS A 323 -22.86 10.11 2.84
N THR A 324 -21.70 9.71 3.39
CA THR A 324 -21.43 9.81 4.83
C THR A 324 -21.41 11.25 5.29
N PHE A 325 -20.71 12.12 4.56
CA PHE A 325 -20.67 13.55 4.81
C PHE A 325 -21.08 14.29 3.53
N LYS A 326 -22.28 14.84 3.52
CA LYS A 326 -22.87 15.45 2.32
C LYS A 326 -22.02 16.60 1.78
N GLY A 327 -21.64 16.52 0.50
CA GLY A 327 -20.85 17.56 -0.19
C GLY A 327 -19.36 17.50 0.10
N MET A 328 -18.88 16.48 0.82
CA MET A 328 -17.46 16.27 1.14
C MET A 328 -17.01 14.91 0.66
N TYR A 329 -15.80 14.82 0.11
CA TYR A 329 -15.20 13.52 -0.18
C TYR A 329 -14.71 12.90 1.13
N PHE A 330 -15.32 11.80 1.52
CA PHE A 330 -14.95 11.05 2.72
C PHE A 330 -13.83 10.06 2.40
N THR A 331 -12.68 10.28 3.00
CA THR A 331 -11.49 9.44 2.75
C THR A 331 -11.57 8.06 3.39
N GLY A 332 -12.41 7.89 4.40
CA GLY A 332 -12.44 6.72 5.25
C GLY A 332 -11.23 6.61 6.19
N ASP A 333 -10.39 7.63 6.26
CA ASP A 333 -9.26 7.73 7.18
C ASP A 333 -9.56 8.72 8.31
N GLY A 334 -9.03 8.44 9.49
CA GLY A 334 -8.93 9.40 10.58
C GLY A 334 -7.60 10.15 10.47
N ALA A 335 -7.58 11.38 10.96
CA ALA A 335 -6.35 12.17 11.03
C ALA A 335 -6.33 13.07 12.25
N ARG A 336 -5.12 13.38 12.70
CA ARG A 336 -4.84 14.40 13.70
C ARG A 336 -4.12 15.58 13.03
N ARG A 337 -4.51 16.78 13.38
CA ARG A 337 -3.85 18.04 12.96
C ARG A 337 -3.28 18.75 14.17
N ASP A 338 -2.02 19.21 14.10
CA ASP A 338 -1.41 19.98 15.15
C ASP A 338 -1.64 21.51 15.00
N GLU A 339 -1.07 22.30 15.92
CA GLU A 339 -1.17 23.76 15.94
C GLU A 339 -0.51 24.43 14.73
N ASP A 340 0.50 23.79 14.13
CA ASP A 340 1.20 24.26 12.92
C ASP A 340 0.45 23.86 11.63
N GLY A 341 -0.66 23.14 11.74
CA GLY A 341 -1.47 22.66 10.61
C GLY A 341 -0.89 21.43 9.92
N TYR A 342 -0.03 20.66 10.60
CA TYR A 342 0.49 19.38 10.10
C TYR A 342 -0.47 18.24 10.40
N TYR A 343 -0.60 17.32 9.44
CA TYR A 343 -1.50 16.18 9.54
C TYR A 343 -0.73 14.88 9.79
N TRP A 344 -1.24 14.06 10.70
CA TRP A 344 -0.90 12.65 10.88
C TRP A 344 -2.11 11.81 10.57
N ILE A 345 -1.94 10.79 9.75
CA ILE A 345 -3.01 9.82 9.47
C ILE A 345 -3.02 8.81 10.61
N THR A 346 -4.16 8.72 11.30
CA THR A 346 -4.31 7.85 12.48
C THR A 346 -4.81 6.44 12.15
N GLY A 347 -5.15 6.21 10.88
CA GLY A 347 -5.59 4.92 10.34
C GLY A 347 -6.98 4.99 9.72
N ARG A 348 -7.48 3.82 9.30
CA ARG A 348 -8.83 3.71 8.75
C ARG A 348 -9.88 3.93 9.85
N VAL A 349 -10.96 4.65 9.51
CA VAL A 349 -12.07 4.88 10.46
C VAL A 349 -12.76 3.57 10.86
N ASP A 350 -12.81 2.60 9.96
CA ASP A 350 -13.32 1.25 10.21
C ASP A 350 -12.33 0.32 10.97
N ASP A 351 -11.08 0.75 11.14
CA ASP A 351 -10.05 0.08 11.96
C ASP A 351 -9.86 0.73 13.35
N VAL A 352 -10.70 1.71 13.71
CA VAL A 352 -10.67 2.34 15.03
C VAL A 352 -11.24 1.38 16.08
N LEU A 353 -10.55 1.28 17.21
CA LEU A 353 -10.96 0.49 18.37
C LEU A 353 -11.83 1.32 19.30
N ASN A 354 -12.87 0.71 19.84
CA ASN A 354 -13.69 1.26 20.93
C ASN A 354 -13.43 0.46 22.22
N VAL A 355 -12.41 0.85 22.96
CA VAL A 355 -12.01 0.17 24.18
C VAL A 355 -12.59 0.91 25.39
N SER A 356 -13.52 0.29 26.12
CA SER A 356 -14.16 0.91 27.29
C SER A 356 -14.75 2.30 27.02
N GLY A 357 -15.32 2.51 25.82
CA GLY A 357 -15.88 3.80 25.42
C GLY A 357 -14.86 4.83 24.90
N HIS A 358 -13.58 4.49 24.89
CA HIS A 358 -12.54 5.34 24.33
C HIS A 358 -12.22 4.92 22.90
N ARG A 359 -12.24 5.89 21.99
CA ARG A 359 -11.87 5.69 20.59
C ARG A 359 -10.35 5.77 20.44
N MET A 360 -9.74 4.73 19.88
CA MET A 360 -8.28 4.62 19.72
C MET A 360 -7.94 4.12 18.33
N GLY A 361 -6.99 4.77 17.66
CA GLY A 361 -6.47 4.30 16.38
C GLY A 361 -5.59 3.05 16.54
N THR A 362 -5.76 2.06 15.66
CA THR A 362 -4.87 0.88 15.66
C THR A 362 -3.41 1.28 15.45
N ALA A 363 -3.17 2.29 14.62
CA ALA A 363 -1.82 2.78 14.31
C ALA A 363 -1.05 3.28 15.54
N GLU A 364 -1.74 3.84 16.53
CA GLU A 364 -1.10 4.32 17.77
C GLU A 364 -0.51 3.16 18.57
N VAL A 365 -1.27 2.08 18.73
CA VAL A 365 -0.80 0.88 19.44
C VAL A 365 0.28 0.15 18.63
N GLU A 366 0.13 0.09 17.29
CA GLU A 366 1.13 -0.48 16.39
C GLU A 366 2.47 0.28 16.49
N SER A 367 2.44 1.60 16.49
CA SER A 367 3.65 2.44 16.66
C SER A 367 4.33 2.17 18.00
N ALA A 368 3.58 2.15 19.09
CA ALA A 368 4.14 1.84 20.40
C ALA A 368 4.78 0.44 20.44
N MET A 369 4.16 -0.55 19.80
CA MET A 369 4.73 -1.90 19.70
C MET A 369 6.06 -1.91 18.93
N VAL A 370 6.10 -1.26 17.77
CA VAL A 370 7.29 -1.23 16.89
C VAL A 370 8.43 -0.40 17.50
N ALA A 371 8.12 0.55 18.40
CA ALA A 371 9.12 1.28 19.16
C ALA A 371 9.92 0.38 20.14
N HIS A 372 9.42 -0.82 20.44
CA HIS A 372 10.14 -1.78 21.27
C HIS A 372 11.30 -2.43 20.49
N PRO A 373 12.56 -2.47 21.06
CA PRO A 373 13.74 -2.93 20.33
C PRO A 373 13.69 -4.37 19.79
N LYS A 374 12.80 -5.19 20.31
CA LYS A 374 12.65 -6.61 19.90
C LYS A 374 11.56 -6.83 18.84
N VAL A 375 10.79 -5.80 18.48
CA VAL A 375 9.65 -5.90 17.56
C VAL A 375 10.03 -5.38 16.18
N ALA A 376 9.83 -6.21 15.16
CA ALA A 376 10.02 -5.83 13.77
C ALA A 376 8.76 -5.19 13.19
N GLU A 377 7.59 -5.80 13.43
CA GLU A 377 6.30 -5.33 12.93
C GLU A 377 5.18 -5.69 13.92
N ALA A 378 4.13 -4.90 13.89
CA ALA A 378 2.89 -5.19 14.61
C ALA A 378 1.67 -4.83 13.77
N ALA A 379 0.59 -5.59 13.97
CA ALA A 379 -0.73 -5.26 13.44
C ALA A 379 -1.77 -5.40 14.54
N VAL A 380 -2.62 -4.41 14.68
CA VAL A 380 -3.64 -4.35 15.73
C VAL A 380 -5.02 -4.47 15.13
N VAL A 381 -5.87 -5.27 15.76
CA VAL A 381 -7.29 -5.40 15.44
C VAL A 381 -8.12 -5.44 16.71
N GLY A 382 -9.39 -5.03 16.60
CA GLY A 382 -10.36 -5.22 17.66
C GLY A 382 -10.85 -6.66 17.71
N MET A 383 -11.05 -7.16 18.89
CA MET A 383 -11.77 -8.42 19.16
C MET A 383 -12.94 -8.15 20.12
N GLN A 384 -13.95 -9.00 20.11
CA GLN A 384 -15.03 -8.90 21.08
C GLN A 384 -14.50 -9.15 22.50
N HIS A 385 -14.93 -8.31 23.46
CA HIS A 385 -14.52 -8.42 24.85
C HIS A 385 -15.72 -8.13 25.77
N ASP A 386 -16.04 -9.05 26.65
CA ASP A 386 -17.29 -9.02 27.45
C ASP A 386 -17.41 -7.78 28.36
N ILE A 387 -16.27 -7.27 28.85
CA ILE A 387 -16.27 -6.13 29.79
C ILE A 387 -16.01 -4.81 29.06
N LYS A 388 -15.09 -4.80 28.08
CA LYS A 388 -14.62 -3.57 27.42
C LYS A 388 -15.42 -3.22 26.16
N GLY A 389 -16.32 -4.11 25.73
CA GLY A 389 -16.95 -4.05 24.41
C GLY A 389 -16.00 -4.52 23.31
N GLN A 390 -14.88 -3.82 23.13
CA GLN A 390 -13.75 -4.29 22.31
C GLN A 390 -12.48 -4.45 23.13
N GLY A 391 -11.78 -5.54 22.90
CA GLY A 391 -10.42 -5.79 23.36
C GLY A 391 -9.40 -5.53 22.24
N ILE A 392 -8.15 -5.36 22.63
CA ILE A 392 -7.01 -5.11 21.75
C ILE A 392 -6.28 -6.41 21.46
N TYR A 393 -6.33 -6.86 20.22
CA TYR A 393 -5.60 -8.03 19.72
C TYR A 393 -4.43 -7.59 18.84
N VAL A 394 -3.22 -7.99 19.20
CA VAL A 394 -2.00 -7.59 18.51
C VAL A 394 -1.28 -8.81 17.95
N TYR A 395 -0.98 -8.76 16.66
CA TYR A 395 -0.08 -9.67 15.98
C TYR A 395 1.31 -9.04 15.95
N VAL A 396 2.33 -9.77 16.42
CA VAL A 396 3.69 -9.27 16.56
C VAL A 396 4.68 -10.16 15.81
N THR A 397 5.45 -9.55 14.92
CA THR A 397 6.63 -10.15 14.31
C THR A 397 7.86 -9.63 15.03
N LEU A 398 8.70 -10.54 15.53
CA LEU A 398 9.91 -10.20 16.24
C LEU A 398 11.08 -9.95 15.29
N ASN A 399 12.07 -9.21 15.76
CA ASN A 399 13.34 -9.05 15.06
C ASN A 399 14.08 -10.39 14.93
N SER A 400 14.92 -10.51 13.92
CA SER A 400 15.71 -11.70 13.66
C SER A 400 16.57 -12.06 14.90
N GLY A 401 16.54 -13.32 15.30
CA GLY A 401 17.28 -13.82 16.47
C GLY A 401 16.59 -13.57 17.82
N VAL A 402 15.40 -12.99 17.84
CA VAL A 402 14.59 -12.86 19.07
C VAL A 402 13.60 -14.01 19.16
N GLU A 403 13.66 -14.77 20.24
CA GLU A 403 12.75 -15.90 20.48
C GLU A 403 11.46 -15.45 21.21
N PRO A 404 10.30 -15.96 20.77
CA PRO A 404 9.03 -15.69 21.42
C PRO A 404 8.98 -16.33 22.82
N SER A 405 8.48 -15.58 23.81
CA SER A 405 8.31 -16.07 25.16
C SER A 405 7.15 -15.38 25.88
N GLU A 406 6.63 -16.01 26.94
CA GLU A 406 5.61 -15.39 27.77
C GLU A 406 6.15 -14.16 28.53
N ALA A 407 7.41 -14.22 28.95
CA ALA A 407 8.08 -13.07 29.59
C ALA A 407 8.12 -11.85 28.64
N LEU A 408 8.47 -12.06 27.37
CA LEU A 408 8.46 -11.01 26.37
C LEU A 408 7.04 -10.49 26.08
N ARG A 409 6.02 -11.36 26.09
CA ARG A 409 4.62 -10.95 25.93
C ARG A 409 4.20 -10.00 27.05
N GLN A 410 4.56 -10.29 28.28
CA GLN A 410 4.29 -9.40 29.43
C GLN A 410 5.11 -8.10 29.36
N GLU A 411 6.37 -8.17 28.96
CA GLU A 411 7.22 -7.01 28.70
C GLU A 411 6.57 -6.05 27.68
N LEU A 412 6.07 -6.57 26.57
CA LEU A 412 5.40 -5.78 25.52
C LEU A 412 4.08 -5.17 26.01
N LYS A 413 3.28 -5.91 26.79
CA LYS A 413 2.06 -5.34 27.40
C LYS A 413 2.38 -4.17 28.32
N GLN A 414 3.40 -4.29 29.16
CA GLN A 414 3.83 -3.23 30.07
C GLN A 414 4.47 -2.06 29.29
N TRP A 415 5.15 -2.35 28.20
CA TRP A 415 5.70 -1.33 27.31
C TRP A 415 4.59 -0.44 26.73
N VAL A 416 3.59 -1.00 26.08
CA VAL A 416 2.46 -0.23 25.52
C VAL A 416 1.71 0.53 26.62
N ARG A 417 1.49 -0.10 27.78
CA ARG A 417 0.87 0.56 28.92
C ARG A 417 1.63 1.80 29.38
N ARG A 418 2.95 1.77 29.33
CA ARG A 418 3.82 2.90 29.69
C ARG A 418 3.84 4.00 28.62
N GLU A 419 3.92 3.60 27.34
CA GLU A 419 4.03 4.52 26.21
C GLU A 419 2.70 5.27 25.93
N ILE A 420 1.55 4.60 26.05
CA ILE A 420 0.25 5.19 25.72
C ILE A 420 -0.63 5.34 26.96
N GLY A 421 -0.72 4.29 27.76
CA GLY A 421 -1.57 4.26 28.96
C GLY A 421 -2.30 2.93 29.15
N PRO A 422 -3.00 2.78 30.30
CA PRO A 422 -3.65 1.53 30.69
C PRO A 422 -4.70 1.04 29.68
N ILE A 423 -5.43 1.96 29.04
CA ILE A 423 -6.52 1.65 28.09
C ILE A 423 -5.99 0.97 26.83
N ALA A 424 -4.77 1.32 26.41
CA ALA A 424 -4.10 0.76 25.24
C ALA A 424 -3.42 -0.59 25.46
N THR A 425 -3.44 -1.09 26.69
CA THR A 425 -2.79 -2.37 27.02
C THR A 425 -3.41 -3.52 26.22
N PRO A 426 -2.63 -4.26 25.41
CA PRO A 426 -3.14 -5.38 24.64
C PRO A 426 -3.73 -6.47 25.53
N ASP A 427 -4.92 -6.93 25.17
CA ASP A 427 -5.53 -8.10 25.82
C ASP A 427 -4.84 -9.38 25.38
N VAL A 428 -4.61 -9.49 24.07
CA VAL A 428 -3.96 -10.63 23.43
C VAL A 428 -2.78 -10.17 22.58
N ILE A 429 -1.66 -10.87 22.69
CA ILE A 429 -0.52 -10.77 21.78
C ILE A 429 -0.28 -12.14 21.18
N GLN A 430 -0.42 -12.24 19.84
CA GLN A 430 -0.11 -13.43 19.06
C GLN A 430 1.21 -13.23 18.31
N TRP A 431 2.12 -14.18 18.45
CA TRP A 431 3.34 -14.21 17.66
C TRP A 431 3.02 -14.55 16.21
N ALA A 432 3.61 -13.83 15.29
CA ALA A 432 3.41 -13.98 13.85
C ALA A 432 4.78 -14.07 13.15
N PRO A 433 5.02 -15.08 12.31
CA PRO A 433 6.26 -15.16 11.53
C PRO A 433 6.30 -14.06 10.45
N GLY A 434 5.13 -13.48 10.13
CA GLY A 434 4.90 -12.37 9.24
C GLY A 434 3.43 -11.96 9.29
N LEU A 435 3.11 -10.81 8.71
CA LEU A 435 1.75 -10.32 8.62
C LEU A 435 1.16 -10.59 7.23
N PRO A 436 -0.16 -10.87 7.11
CA PRO A 436 -0.80 -11.04 5.81
C PRO A 436 -0.81 -9.70 5.07
N LYS A 437 0.02 -9.57 4.07
CA LYS A 437 0.20 -8.34 3.28
C LYS A 437 -0.15 -8.57 1.83
N THR A 438 -0.69 -7.54 1.20
CA THR A 438 -0.76 -7.48 -0.26
C THR A 438 0.65 -7.42 -0.86
N ARG A 439 0.77 -7.63 -2.16
CA ARG A 439 2.05 -7.47 -2.87
C ARG A 439 2.62 -6.05 -2.78
N SER A 440 1.78 -5.05 -2.51
CA SER A 440 2.20 -3.67 -2.25
C SER A 440 2.67 -3.43 -0.81
N GLY A 441 2.64 -4.45 0.05
CA GLY A 441 3.05 -4.35 1.45
C GLY A 441 1.93 -3.95 2.42
N LYS A 442 0.71 -3.65 1.94
CA LYS A 442 -0.42 -3.26 2.79
C LYS A 442 -0.91 -4.45 3.62
N ILE A 443 -0.98 -4.27 4.93
CA ILE A 443 -1.52 -5.28 5.86
C ILE A 443 -3.02 -5.46 5.63
N MET A 444 -3.45 -6.71 5.48
CA MET A 444 -4.85 -7.07 5.30
C MET A 444 -5.54 -7.32 6.66
N ARG A 445 -5.81 -6.24 7.39
CA ARG A 445 -6.42 -6.29 8.73
C ARG A 445 -7.76 -7.03 8.77
N ARG A 446 -8.50 -7.04 7.66
CA ARG A 446 -9.74 -7.84 7.53
C ARG A 446 -9.50 -9.31 7.83
N ILE A 447 -8.41 -9.89 7.34
CA ILE A 447 -8.05 -11.29 7.60
C ILE A 447 -7.68 -11.46 9.08
N LEU A 448 -6.87 -10.57 9.61
CA LEU A 448 -6.45 -10.60 11.02
C LEU A 448 -7.65 -10.50 11.98
N ARG A 449 -8.63 -9.62 11.69
CA ARG A 449 -9.87 -9.53 12.48
C ARG A 449 -10.66 -10.83 12.49
N LYS A 450 -10.78 -11.48 11.34
CA LYS A 450 -11.49 -12.76 11.24
C LYS A 450 -10.77 -13.89 11.97
N ILE A 451 -9.44 -13.91 11.92
CA ILE A 451 -8.65 -14.87 12.71
C ILE A 451 -8.85 -14.62 14.21
N ALA A 452 -8.75 -13.36 14.67
CA ALA A 452 -8.99 -12.99 16.07
C ALA A 452 -10.41 -13.33 16.56
N ALA A 453 -11.39 -13.33 15.65
CA ALA A 453 -12.78 -13.73 15.90
C ALA A 453 -13.04 -15.25 15.72
N ALA A 454 -12.02 -16.05 15.40
CA ALA A 454 -12.14 -17.48 15.06
C ALA A 454 -13.04 -17.78 13.84
N GLU A 455 -13.20 -16.82 12.93
CA GLU A 455 -14.02 -16.94 11.70
C GLU A 455 -13.18 -17.42 10.51
N TYR A 456 -12.57 -18.59 10.59
CA TYR A 456 -11.57 -19.06 9.61
C TYR A 456 -12.15 -19.39 8.23
N ASP A 457 -13.43 -19.78 8.16
CA ASP A 457 -14.08 -20.22 6.92
C ASP A 457 -14.58 -19.04 6.05
N THR A 458 -14.53 -17.82 6.57
CA THR A 458 -15.07 -16.61 5.93
C THR A 458 -14.02 -15.54 5.66
N LEU A 459 -12.77 -15.92 5.48
CA LEU A 459 -11.64 -14.97 5.29
C LEU A 459 -11.80 -14.08 4.04
N GLY A 460 -12.62 -14.49 3.07
CA GLY A 460 -12.83 -13.82 1.79
C GLY A 460 -11.61 -13.93 0.86
N ASP A 461 -11.50 -13.05 -0.12
CA ASP A 461 -10.44 -13.11 -1.13
C ASP A 461 -9.05 -12.89 -0.52
N ILE A 462 -8.20 -13.92 -0.60
CA ILE A 462 -6.80 -13.93 -0.17
C ILE A 462 -5.82 -13.94 -1.34
N SER A 463 -6.31 -13.87 -2.58
CA SER A 463 -5.52 -13.98 -3.81
C SER A 463 -4.53 -12.83 -4.01
N THR A 464 -4.76 -11.70 -3.36
CA THR A 464 -3.89 -10.53 -3.43
C THR A 464 -2.73 -10.57 -2.44
N LEU A 465 -2.66 -11.59 -1.59
CA LEU A 465 -1.58 -11.76 -0.63
C LEU A 465 -0.24 -12.05 -1.32
N ALA A 466 0.80 -11.45 -0.79
CA ALA A 466 2.17 -11.73 -1.21
C ALA A 466 2.61 -13.16 -0.83
N ASP A 467 2.20 -13.61 0.35
CA ASP A 467 2.41 -14.97 0.86
C ASP A 467 1.13 -15.48 1.55
N PRO A 468 0.33 -16.31 0.88
CA PRO A 468 -0.87 -16.91 1.49
C PRO A 468 -0.56 -17.89 2.64
N GLY A 469 0.66 -18.45 2.70
CA GLY A 469 1.07 -19.41 3.74
C GLY A 469 1.08 -18.79 5.15
N VAL A 470 1.30 -17.48 5.24
CA VAL A 470 1.23 -16.74 6.51
C VAL A 470 -0.13 -16.88 7.19
N VAL A 471 -1.22 -16.88 6.41
CA VAL A 471 -2.58 -16.97 6.94
C VAL A 471 -2.81 -18.31 7.64
N GLN A 472 -2.38 -19.40 7.02
CA GLN A 472 -2.51 -20.74 7.59
C GLN A 472 -1.76 -20.85 8.92
N HIS A 473 -0.54 -20.34 8.97
CA HIS A 473 0.26 -20.33 10.19
C HIS A 473 -0.39 -19.51 11.32
N LEU A 474 -0.96 -18.35 11.00
CA LEU A 474 -1.67 -17.52 11.98
C LEU A 474 -2.91 -18.22 12.54
N ILE A 475 -3.66 -18.96 11.72
CA ILE A 475 -4.80 -19.75 12.15
C ILE A 475 -4.37 -20.88 13.08
N GLU A 476 -3.32 -21.62 12.74
CA GLU A 476 -2.78 -22.70 13.55
C GLU A 476 -2.30 -22.20 14.91
N THR A 477 -1.57 -21.07 14.94
CA THR A 477 -1.12 -20.44 16.18
C THR A 477 -2.32 -19.98 17.02
N HIS A 478 -3.33 -19.34 16.42
CA HIS A 478 -4.53 -18.91 17.14
C HIS A 478 -5.29 -20.08 17.75
N ARG A 479 -5.49 -21.18 16.99
CA ARG A 479 -6.11 -22.40 17.53
C ARG A 479 -5.35 -22.99 18.71
N SER A 480 -4.02 -23.01 18.63
CA SER A 480 -3.17 -23.48 19.74
C SER A 480 -3.28 -22.60 20.98
N MET A 481 -3.44 -21.28 20.81
CA MET A 481 -3.64 -20.35 21.92
C MET A 481 -5.01 -20.49 22.60
N GLN A 482 -6.05 -20.90 21.83
CA GLN A 482 -7.38 -21.13 22.40
C GLN A 482 -7.50 -22.46 23.11
N ALA A 483 -6.63 -23.45 22.79
CA ALA A 483 -6.62 -24.76 23.39
C ALA A 483 -5.78 -24.85 24.70
N ALA A 484 -4.95 -23.83 24.94
CA ALA A 484 -4.08 -23.72 26.13
C ALA A 484 -4.74 -22.90 27.25
#